data_1ce6777c8f028e78dd01da8524498378
#
_entry.id   1ce6777c8f028e78dd01da8524498378
#
_cell.length_a   1.000
_cell.length_b   1.000
_cell.length_c   1.000
_cell.angle_alpha   90.00
_cell.angle_beta   90.00
_cell.angle_gamma   90.00
#
_symmetry.space_group_name_H-M   'P 1'
#
loop_
_entity.id
_entity.type
_entity.pdbx_description
1 polymer ?
#
loop_
_entity_poly.entity_id
_entity_poly.type
_entity_poly.pdbx_seq_one_letter_code
_entity_poly.pdbx_strand_id
1 'polypeptide(L)'
;MTETTGTQARSVFIWVLEGTWRATVDAALDLAPAGARFTLLHVTPAEVPDAVHGAYAGLLGRAGPDPGSRLEEMAAVAARELLEAAAGRLGRPCERLEMAGRAERAVVAASAQADLLIVARDGDQARLGPKSLGKATRFVVDHAACPVLLVWPDAAPDVDTIPPPPHHPHRGG
;
A
#
# COMPACT_ATOMS: atom_id res chain seq x y z
N MET A 1 2.70 43.94 11.84
CA MET A 1 3.04 42.60 12.35
C MET A 1 2.34 41.62 11.44
N THR A 2 3.05 41.13 10.43
CA THR A 2 2.56 40.10 9.50
C THR A 2 2.95 38.75 10.09
N GLU A 3 1.98 38.04 10.66
CA GLU A 3 2.14 36.64 11.01
C GLU A 3 2.36 35.85 9.72
N THR A 4 3.60 35.46 9.49
CA THR A 4 3.94 34.45 8.50
C THR A 4 3.41 33.13 9.04
N THR A 5 2.18 32.76 8.69
CA THR A 5 1.66 31.41 8.89
C THR A 5 2.55 30.49 8.08
N GLY A 6 3.56 29.93 8.71
CA GLY A 6 4.42 28.92 8.11
C GLY A 6 3.55 27.75 7.66
N THR A 7 3.30 27.64 6.37
CA THR A 7 2.60 26.50 5.79
C THR A 7 3.41 25.24 6.18
N GLN A 8 2.93 24.50 7.15
CA GLN A 8 3.55 23.24 7.57
C GLN A 8 3.60 22.32 6.35
N ALA A 9 4.79 21.81 6.05
CA ALA A 9 4.99 20.91 4.93
C ALA A 9 4.08 19.68 5.07
N ARG A 10 3.24 19.40 4.05
CA ARG A 10 2.31 18.28 4.08
C ARG A 10 3.05 16.94 4.08
N SER A 11 2.58 16.04 4.89
CA SER A 11 3.10 14.67 5.02
C SER A 11 2.37 13.77 4.01
N VAL A 12 3.10 13.26 3.02
CA VAL A 12 2.56 12.39 1.96
C VAL A 12 3.12 10.98 2.15
N PHE A 13 2.23 10.04 2.44
CA PHE A 13 2.58 8.63 2.55
C PHE A 13 2.29 7.93 1.23
N ILE A 14 3.21 7.12 0.77
CA ILE A 14 3.13 6.35 -0.47
C ILE A 14 3.17 4.89 -0.09
N TRP A 15 2.08 4.16 -0.29
CA TRP A 15 2.06 2.72 -0.07
C TRP A 15 2.75 2.01 -1.21
N VAL A 16 3.90 1.41 -0.91
CA VAL A 16 4.77 0.72 -1.86
C VAL A 16 4.42 -0.76 -1.87
N LEU A 17 3.72 -1.19 -2.91
CA LEU A 17 3.38 -2.59 -3.18
C LEU A 17 4.13 -3.09 -4.41
N GLU A 18 4.64 -4.31 -4.35
CA GLU A 18 5.22 -4.97 -5.51
C GLU A 18 4.23 -4.97 -6.68
N GLY A 19 4.71 -4.68 -7.88
CA GLY A 19 3.90 -4.59 -9.10
C GLY A 19 3.20 -3.25 -9.34
N THR A 20 2.91 -2.44 -8.31
CA THR A 20 2.14 -1.18 -8.47
C THR A 20 2.85 0.08 -7.99
N TRP A 21 3.95 -0.05 -7.25
CA TRP A 21 4.64 1.06 -6.60
C TRP A 21 5.11 2.18 -7.53
N ARG A 22 5.41 1.84 -8.80
CA ARG A 22 5.86 2.86 -9.76
C ARG A 22 4.80 3.92 -9.98
N ALA A 23 3.56 3.50 -10.15
CA ALA A 23 2.45 4.43 -10.35
C ALA A 23 2.17 5.30 -9.13
N THR A 24 2.31 4.75 -7.90
CA THR A 24 2.13 5.55 -6.69
C THR A 24 3.23 6.59 -6.51
N VAL A 25 4.47 6.24 -6.84
CA VAL A 25 5.61 7.17 -6.80
C VAL A 25 5.48 8.25 -7.89
N ASP A 26 5.10 7.89 -9.11
CA ASP A 26 4.89 8.85 -10.20
C ASP A 26 3.77 9.83 -9.86
N ALA A 27 2.65 9.33 -9.33
CA ALA A 27 1.56 10.19 -8.88
C ALA A 27 1.99 11.14 -7.74
N ALA A 28 2.88 10.69 -6.85
CA ALA A 28 3.44 11.56 -5.82
C ALA A 28 4.30 12.69 -6.43
N LEU A 29 5.07 12.40 -7.46
CA LEU A 29 5.89 13.40 -8.15
C LEU A 29 5.02 14.44 -8.89
N ASP A 30 3.93 13.98 -9.51
CA ASP A 30 3.08 14.81 -10.34
C ASP A 30 2.08 15.64 -9.52
N LEU A 31 1.56 15.10 -8.43
CA LEU A 31 0.38 15.65 -7.76
C LEU A 31 0.63 16.11 -6.32
N ALA A 32 1.75 15.73 -5.68
CA ALA A 32 2.01 16.16 -4.32
C ALA A 32 2.33 17.66 -4.26
N PRO A 33 1.90 18.34 -3.18
CA PRO A 33 2.19 19.77 -2.99
C PRO A 33 3.71 20.05 -2.99
N ALA A 34 4.07 21.25 -3.47
CA ALA A 34 5.45 21.72 -3.35
C ALA A 34 5.87 21.73 -1.87
N GLY A 35 7.08 21.22 -1.58
CA GLY A 35 7.60 21.13 -0.21
C GLY A 35 7.02 19.98 0.63
N ALA A 36 6.24 19.06 0.03
CA ALA A 36 5.77 17.88 0.74
C ALA A 36 6.93 17.03 1.29
N ARG A 37 6.73 16.45 2.48
CA ARG A 37 7.59 15.42 3.06
C ARG A 37 7.04 14.05 2.67
N PHE A 38 7.90 13.18 2.17
CA PHE A 38 7.50 11.87 1.69
C PHE A 38 7.88 10.78 2.67
N THR A 39 6.99 9.83 2.86
CA THR A 39 7.24 8.56 3.55
C THR A 39 6.85 7.42 2.62
N LEU A 40 7.82 6.59 2.25
CA LEU A 40 7.61 5.35 1.52
C LEU A 40 7.28 4.26 2.54
N LEU A 41 6.07 3.73 2.50
CA LEU A 41 5.59 2.72 3.43
C LEU A 41 5.51 1.36 2.72
N HIS A 42 6.20 0.37 3.25
CA HIS A 42 6.04 -1.03 2.86
C HIS A 42 5.66 -1.88 4.06
N VAL A 43 4.77 -2.86 3.85
CA VAL A 43 4.33 -3.78 4.91
C VAL A 43 4.57 -5.21 4.44
N THR A 44 5.43 -5.91 5.17
CA THR A 44 5.71 -7.32 4.94
C THR A 44 4.65 -8.17 5.67
N PRO A 45 3.91 -9.06 4.97
CA PRO A 45 2.95 -9.95 5.61
C PRO A 45 3.64 -10.90 6.61
N ALA A 46 3.21 -10.93 7.87
CA ALA A 46 3.75 -11.82 8.89
C ALA A 46 3.14 -13.24 8.86
N GLU A 47 2.05 -13.43 8.13
CA GLU A 47 1.26 -14.68 8.16
C GLU A 47 2.03 -15.91 7.61
N VAL A 48 2.92 -15.73 6.64
CA VAL A 48 3.68 -16.83 6.03
C VAL A 48 4.82 -17.32 6.91
N PRO A 49 5.69 -16.44 7.45
CA PRO A 49 6.70 -16.84 8.43
C PRO A 49 6.11 -17.50 9.66
N ASP A 50 5.04 -16.94 10.24
CA ASP A 50 4.37 -17.46 11.43
C ASP A 50 3.83 -18.87 11.21
N ALA A 51 3.23 -19.15 10.05
CA ALA A 51 2.74 -20.48 9.70
C ALA A 51 3.88 -21.51 9.56
N VAL A 52 5.02 -21.11 9.01
CA VAL A 52 6.20 -21.97 8.86
C VAL A 52 6.86 -22.22 10.21
N HIS A 53 6.99 -21.22 11.08
CA HIS A 53 7.48 -21.38 12.46
C HIS A 53 6.60 -22.35 13.25
N GLY A 54 5.28 -22.20 13.17
CA GLY A 54 4.33 -23.08 13.85
C GLY A 54 4.42 -24.54 13.38
N ALA A 55 4.54 -24.75 12.08
CA ALA A 55 4.69 -26.08 11.49
C ALA A 55 6.02 -26.74 11.89
N TYR A 56 7.11 -25.98 11.90
CA TYR A 56 8.44 -26.47 12.27
C TYR A 56 8.53 -26.84 13.76
N ALA A 57 7.99 -26.00 14.63
CA ALA A 57 7.95 -26.25 16.07
C ALA A 57 7.12 -27.49 16.42
N GLY A 58 6.05 -27.76 15.66
CA GLY A 58 5.18 -28.93 15.89
C GLY A 58 5.75 -30.27 15.41
N LEU A 59 6.63 -30.27 14.41
CA LEU A 59 7.03 -31.51 13.74
C LEU A 59 8.37 -32.10 14.19
N LEU A 60 9.33 -31.32 14.66
CA LEU A 60 10.71 -31.81 14.67
C LEU A 60 11.52 -31.58 15.96
N GLY A 61 11.19 -30.76 16.89
CA GLY A 61 12.00 -30.57 18.11
C GLY A 61 13.52 -30.65 17.93
N ARG A 62 14.05 -30.38 16.70
CA ARG A 62 15.45 -30.61 16.30
C ARG A 62 16.20 -29.31 16.10
N ALA A 63 17.42 -29.30 16.60
CA ALA A 63 18.43 -28.24 16.41
C ALA A 63 18.85 -28.13 14.94
N GLY A 64 18.23 -27.23 14.20
CA GLY A 64 18.59 -26.83 12.85
C GLY A 64 18.12 -25.39 12.58
N PRO A 65 18.66 -24.67 11.57
CA PRO A 65 18.19 -23.34 11.22
C PRO A 65 16.71 -23.40 10.85
N ASP A 66 15.92 -22.57 11.53
CA ASP A 66 14.47 -22.48 11.33
C ASP A 66 14.16 -21.92 9.92
N PRO A 67 13.39 -22.64 9.08
CA PRO A 67 13.00 -22.17 7.76
C PRO A 67 12.22 -20.86 7.79
N GLY A 68 11.45 -20.58 8.85
CA GLY A 68 10.73 -19.34 9.05
C GLY A 68 11.66 -18.14 9.13
N SER A 69 12.76 -18.24 9.88
CA SER A 69 13.77 -17.18 9.98
C SER A 69 14.41 -16.85 8.65
N ARG A 70 14.64 -17.83 7.78
CA ARG A 70 15.18 -17.60 6.43
C ARG A 70 14.17 -16.87 5.53
N LEU A 71 12.89 -17.19 5.64
CA LEU A 71 11.84 -16.48 4.91
C LEU A 71 11.71 -15.03 5.39
N GLU A 72 11.80 -14.78 6.69
CA GLU A 72 11.82 -13.43 7.25
C GLU A 72 13.01 -12.61 6.74
N GLU A 73 14.22 -13.19 6.76
CA GLU A 73 15.42 -12.52 6.22
C GLU A 73 15.26 -12.19 4.74
N MET A 74 14.76 -13.13 3.93
CA MET A 74 14.53 -12.90 2.50
C MET A 74 13.48 -11.82 2.26
N ALA A 75 12.38 -11.84 3.02
CA ALA A 75 11.33 -10.83 2.93
C ALA A 75 11.84 -9.44 3.33
N ALA A 76 12.66 -9.34 4.37
CA ALA A 76 13.27 -8.09 4.80
C ALA A 76 14.28 -7.53 3.78
N VAL A 77 15.03 -8.41 3.10
CA VAL A 77 15.90 -7.99 1.99
C VAL A 77 15.07 -7.44 0.84
N ALA A 78 14.05 -8.18 0.40
CA ALA A 78 13.17 -7.77 -0.70
C ALA A 78 12.43 -6.45 -0.40
N ALA A 79 11.96 -6.26 0.84
CA ALA A 79 11.32 -5.03 1.28
C ALA A 79 12.27 -3.81 1.19
N ARG A 80 13.51 -3.99 1.62
CA ARG A 80 14.54 -2.92 1.54
C ARG A 80 14.88 -2.59 0.08
N GLU A 81 15.07 -3.59 -0.77
CA GLU A 81 15.34 -3.39 -2.19
C GLU A 81 14.19 -2.66 -2.88
N LEU A 82 12.95 -3.02 -2.55
CA LEU A 82 11.75 -2.38 -3.07
C LEU A 82 11.66 -0.90 -2.64
N LEU A 83 11.87 -0.62 -1.35
CA LEU A 83 11.89 0.75 -0.83
C LEU A 83 13.05 1.58 -1.40
N GLU A 84 14.22 0.97 -1.61
CA GLU A 84 15.36 1.60 -2.27
C GLU A 84 15.03 1.98 -3.72
N ALA A 85 14.45 1.05 -4.48
CA ALA A 85 14.05 1.31 -5.86
C ALA A 85 12.98 2.42 -5.94
N ALA A 86 12.02 2.43 -5.01
CA ALA A 86 10.99 3.46 -4.93
C ALA A 86 11.60 4.82 -4.57
N ALA A 87 12.54 4.88 -3.63
CA ALA A 87 13.24 6.11 -3.26
C ALA A 87 14.10 6.64 -4.40
N GLY A 88 14.80 5.75 -5.12
CA GLY A 88 15.58 6.11 -6.31
C GLY A 88 14.70 6.72 -7.42
N ARG A 89 13.49 6.15 -7.64
CA ARG A 89 12.53 6.70 -8.61
C ARG A 89 11.95 8.03 -8.15
N LEU A 90 11.63 8.17 -6.86
CA LEU A 90 11.14 9.42 -6.28
C LEU A 90 12.15 10.56 -6.45
N GLY A 91 13.45 10.26 -6.34
CA GLY A 91 14.55 11.22 -6.52
C GLY A 91 14.49 12.44 -5.57
N ARG A 92 13.76 12.32 -4.47
CA ARG A 92 13.57 13.38 -3.46
C ARG A 92 13.82 12.81 -2.06
N PRO A 93 14.21 13.64 -1.08
CA PRO A 93 14.34 13.21 0.31
C PRO A 93 13.04 12.55 0.79
N CYS A 94 13.14 11.37 1.37
CA CYS A 94 12.00 10.62 1.89
C CYS A 94 12.40 9.75 3.08
N GLU A 95 11.46 9.51 3.96
CA GLU A 95 11.56 8.46 4.97
C GLU A 95 11.16 7.11 4.36
N ARG A 96 11.78 6.04 4.85
CA ARG A 96 11.43 4.66 4.49
C ARG A 96 10.91 3.98 5.74
N LEU A 97 9.65 3.61 5.69
CA LEU A 97 8.96 2.94 6.79
C LEU A 97 8.65 1.50 6.39
N GLU A 98 9.34 0.57 7.02
CA GLU A 98 9.07 -0.85 6.89
C GLU A 98 8.28 -1.31 8.11
N MET A 99 7.17 -1.99 7.89
CA MET A 99 6.31 -2.57 8.93
C MET A 99 6.08 -4.04 8.64
N ALA A 100 5.79 -4.83 9.66
CA ALA A 100 5.39 -6.22 9.53
C ALA A 100 3.97 -6.41 10.07
N GLY A 101 3.22 -7.34 9.49
CA GLY A 101 1.88 -7.71 9.96
C GLY A 101 0.82 -7.69 8.87
N ARG A 102 -0.41 -7.39 9.27
CA ARG A 102 -1.53 -7.29 8.33
C ARG A 102 -1.48 -5.94 7.63
N ALA A 103 -1.19 -5.99 6.33
CA ALA A 103 -0.90 -4.81 5.53
C ALA A 103 -2.00 -3.74 5.63
N GLU A 104 -3.26 -4.13 5.53
CA GLU A 104 -4.39 -3.22 5.57
C GLU A 104 -4.49 -2.46 6.90
N ARG A 105 -4.18 -3.11 8.03
CA ARG A 105 -4.23 -2.48 9.35
C ARG A 105 -3.03 -1.58 9.60
N ALA A 106 -1.85 -2.01 9.18
CA ALA A 106 -0.63 -1.23 9.32
C ALA A 106 -0.71 0.07 8.51
N VAL A 107 -1.21 0.02 7.28
CA VAL A 107 -1.38 1.20 6.42
C VAL A 107 -2.43 2.15 6.98
N VAL A 108 -3.56 1.64 7.48
CA VAL A 108 -4.59 2.48 8.13
C VAL A 108 -4.01 3.17 9.38
N ALA A 109 -3.26 2.44 10.21
CA ALA A 109 -2.62 3.05 11.39
C ALA A 109 -1.62 4.15 10.99
N ALA A 110 -0.81 3.91 9.95
CA ALA A 110 0.14 4.89 9.44
C ALA A 110 -0.55 6.13 8.84
N SER A 111 -1.74 5.97 8.24
CA SER A 111 -2.50 7.08 7.64
C SER A 111 -2.90 8.17 8.64
N ALA A 112 -2.96 7.86 9.93
CA ALA A 112 -3.23 8.84 10.99
C ALA A 112 -2.16 9.93 11.11
N GLN A 113 -0.96 9.70 10.56
CA GLN A 113 0.16 10.64 10.56
C GLN A 113 0.36 11.34 9.20
N ALA A 114 -0.50 11.05 8.23
CA ALA A 114 -0.42 11.56 6.88
C ALA A 114 -1.46 12.66 6.62
N ASP A 115 -1.09 13.64 5.80
CA ASP A 115 -2.03 14.58 5.20
C ASP A 115 -2.61 14.07 3.88
N LEU A 116 -1.93 13.07 3.28
CA LEU A 116 -2.33 12.39 2.06
C LEU A 116 -1.71 10.99 2.02
N LEU A 117 -2.52 9.99 1.70
CA LEU A 117 -2.07 8.63 1.42
C LEU A 117 -2.27 8.32 -0.08
N ILE A 118 -1.21 7.87 -0.75
CA ILE A 118 -1.25 7.45 -2.15
C ILE A 118 -1.21 5.93 -2.22
N VAL A 119 -2.21 5.35 -2.89
CA VAL A 119 -2.36 3.90 -3.06
C VAL A 119 -2.69 3.58 -4.52
N ALA A 120 -2.31 2.41 -5.00
CA ALA A 120 -2.68 1.95 -6.32
C ALA A 120 -3.78 0.89 -6.27
N ARG A 121 -4.54 0.77 -7.34
CA ARG A 121 -5.44 -0.36 -7.56
C ARG A 121 -4.62 -1.63 -7.80
N ASP A 122 -4.92 -2.67 -7.06
CA ASP A 122 -4.19 -3.93 -7.00
C ASP A 122 -5.07 -5.16 -7.28
N GLY A 123 -6.29 -4.93 -7.77
CA GLY A 123 -7.24 -5.98 -8.14
C GLY A 123 -7.31 -6.23 -9.65
N ASP A 124 -8.51 -6.49 -10.16
CA ASP A 124 -8.77 -6.70 -11.58
C ASP A 124 -8.61 -5.38 -12.36
N GLN A 125 -7.55 -5.29 -13.13
CA GLN A 125 -7.21 -4.09 -13.91
C GLN A 125 -7.87 -4.06 -15.30
N ALA A 126 -8.58 -5.13 -15.68
CA ALA A 126 -9.23 -5.20 -16.99
C ALA A 126 -10.57 -4.44 -17.04
N ARG A 127 -11.11 -4.01 -15.89
CA ARG A 127 -12.42 -3.37 -15.80
C ARG A 127 -12.46 -2.26 -14.79
N LEU A 128 -13.24 -1.21 -15.12
CA LEU A 128 -13.63 -0.21 -14.13
C LEU A 128 -14.58 -0.84 -13.10
N GLY A 129 -14.47 -0.42 -11.85
CA GLY A 129 -15.42 -0.81 -10.81
C GLY A 129 -14.76 -1.46 -9.58
N PRO A 130 -15.58 -2.01 -8.69
CA PRO A 130 -15.16 -2.44 -7.36
C PRO A 130 -14.10 -3.56 -7.35
N LYS A 131 -14.08 -4.41 -8.36
CA LYS A 131 -13.13 -5.53 -8.48
C LYS A 131 -11.69 -5.08 -8.75
N SER A 132 -11.48 -3.83 -9.19
CA SER A 132 -10.15 -3.27 -9.41
C SER A 132 -9.39 -2.98 -8.11
N LEU A 133 -10.07 -3.04 -6.97
CA LEU A 133 -9.45 -2.96 -5.64
C LEU A 133 -9.31 -4.36 -5.06
N GLY A 134 -8.10 -4.75 -4.70
CA GLY A 134 -7.86 -5.91 -3.86
C GLY A 134 -8.44 -5.72 -2.45
N LYS A 135 -8.46 -6.78 -1.67
CA LYS A 135 -9.10 -6.75 -0.33
C LYS A 135 -8.43 -5.75 0.61
N ALA A 136 -7.09 -5.74 0.62
CA ALA A 136 -6.32 -4.87 1.49
C ALA A 136 -6.47 -3.40 1.09
N THR A 137 -6.34 -3.07 -0.20
CA THR A 137 -6.50 -1.70 -0.70
C THR A 137 -7.91 -1.19 -0.49
N ARG A 138 -8.95 -2.01 -0.68
CA ARG A 138 -10.33 -1.65 -0.36
C ARG A 138 -10.49 -1.27 1.11
N PHE A 139 -9.96 -2.11 2.01
CA PHE A 139 -10.02 -1.85 3.44
C PHE A 139 -9.33 -0.51 3.79
N VAL A 140 -8.16 -0.25 3.20
CA VAL A 140 -7.43 1.00 3.41
C VAL A 140 -8.23 2.21 2.92
N VAL A 141 -8.82 2.15 1.73
CA VAL A 141 -9.65 3.24 1.17
C VAL A 141 -10.86 3.54 2.07
N ASP A 142 -11.48 2.50 2.63
CA ASP A 142 -12.66 2.64 3.48
C ASP A 142 -12.34 3.16 4.90
N HIS A 143 -11.10 2.98 5.39
CA HIS A 143 -10.76 3.22 6.81
C HIS A 143 -9.59 4.19 7.02
N ALA A 144 -8.95 4.70 5.98
CA ALA A 144 -7.86 5.65 6.14
C ALA A 144 -8.32 6.92 6.88
N ALA A 145 -7.46 7.42 7.79
CA ALA A 145 -7.73 8.61 8.60
C ALA A 145 -7.44 9.93 7.86
N CYS A 146 -6.90 9.87 6.64
CA CYS A 146 -6.57 11.02 5.81
C CYS A 146 -7.16 10.87 4.40
N PRO A 147 -7.16 11.92 3.56
CA PRO A 147 -7.45 11.82 2.14
C PRO A 147 -6.60 10.74 1.45
N VAL A 148 -7.23 9.97 0.56
CA VAL A 148 -6.59 8.91 -0.21
C VAL A 148 -6.60 9.26 -1.69
N LEU A 149 -5.42 9.28 -2.31
CA LEU A 149 -5.27 9.33 -3.76
C LEU A 149 -5.14 7.90 -4.29
N LEU A 150 -6.17 7.46 -5.01
CA LEU A 150 -6.22 6.14 -5.61
C LEU A 150 -5.84 6.24 -7.09
N VAL A 151 -4.77 5.55 -7.49
CA VAL A 151 -4.26 5.59 -8.85
C VAL A 151 -4.37 4.24 -9.56
N TRP A 152 -4.43 4.25 -10.88
CA TRP A 152 -4.26 3.07 -11.68
C TRP A 152 -2.76 2.78 -11.84
N PRO A 153 -2.33 1.50 -11.74
CA PRO A 153 -0.91 1.14 -11.93
C PRO A 153 -0.45 1.33 -13.38
N ASP A 154 -1.38 1.20 -14.32
CA ASP A 154 -1.22 1.45 -15.75
C ASP A 154 -2.36 2.34 -16.25
N ALA A 155 -2.56 2.41 -17.56
CA ALA A 155 -3.68 3.12 -18.14
C ALA A 155 -5.02 2.56 -17.61
N ALA A 156 -5.93 3.45 -17.21
CA ALA A 156 -7.25 3.03 -16.79
C ALA A 156 -7.99 2.32 -17.94
N PRO A 157 -8.78 1.25 -17.66
CA PRO A 157 -9.63 0.64 -18.66
C PRO A 157 -10.67 1.63 -19.21
N ASP A 158 -11.18 1.34 -20.40
CA ASP A 158 -12.21 2.13 -21.02
C ASP A 158 -13.52 2.13 -20.19
N VAL A 159 -14.29 3.20 -20.31
CA VAL A 159 -15.60 3.37 -19.64
C VAL A 159 -16.57 2.26 -20.01
N ASP A 160 -16.46 1.70 -21.20
CA ASP A 160 -17.31 0.57 -21.68
C ASP A 160 -17.08 -0.73 -20.88
N THR A 161 -16.01 -0.80 -20.09
CA THR A 161 -15.76 -1.95 -19.20
C THR A 161 -16.59 -1.94 -17.91
N ILE A 162 -17.35 -0.86 -17.64
CA ILE A 162 -18.23 -0.78 -16.47
C ILE A 162 -19.31 -1.83 -16.59
N PRO A 163 -19.46 -2.75 -15.61
CA PRO A 163 -20.52 -3.73 -15.65
C PRO A 163 -21.90 -3.06 -15.54
N PRO A 164 -22.93 -3.60 -16.20
CA PRO A 164 -24.27 -3.07 -16.07
C PRO A 164 -24.74 -3.13 -14.60
N PRO A 165 -25.60 -2.20 -14.17
CA PRO A 165 -26.12 -2.19 -12.82
C PRO A 165 -26.86 -3.52 -12.53
N PRO A 166 -26.78 -4.03 -11.29
CA PRO A 166 -27.51 -5.24 -10.92
C PRO A 166 -29.04 -5.03 -11.14
N HIS A 167 -29.66 -5.96 -11.83
CA HIS A 167 -31.12 -5.95 -11.98
C HIS A 167 -31.75 -6.15 -10.60
N HIS A 168 -32.39 -5.12 -10.08
CA HIS A 168 -33.29 -5.29 -8.93
C HIS A 168 -34.56 -5.97 -9.45
N PRO A 169 -34.89 -7.21 -9.03
CA PRO A 169 -36.17 -7.77 -9.34
C PRO A 169 -37.23 -6.86 -8.71
N HIS A 170 -38.11 -6.28 -9.55
CA HIS A 170 -39.27 -5.59 -9.05
C HIS A 170 -40.04 -6.59 -8.18
N ARG A 171 -40.11 -6.34 -6.87
CA ARG A 171 -41.11 -7.00 -6.02
C ARG A 171 -42.45 -6.52 -6.53
N GLY A 172 -43.09 -7.36 -7.36
CA GLY A 172 -44.51 -7.20 -7.74
C GLY A 172 -45.32 -7.24 -6.44
N GLY A 173 -46.12 -6.20 -6.25
CA GLY A 173 -47.09 -6.11 -5.17
C GLY A 173 -48.22 -7.12 -5.35
#